data_92bd4da87c552524f6204b3381dbdd83
#
_entry.id   92bd4da87c552524f6204b3381dbdd83
#
_cell.length_a   1.000
_cell.length_b   1.000
_cell.length_c   1.000
_cell.angle_alpha   90.00
_cell.angle_beta   90.00
_cell.angle_gamma   90.00
#
_symmetry.space_group_name_H-M   'P 1'
#
loop_
_entity.id
_entity.type
_entity.pdbx_description
1 polymer ?
#
loop_
_entity_poly.entity_id
_entity_poly.type
_entity_poly.pdbx_seq_one_letter_code
_entity_poly.pdbx_strand_id
1 'polypeptide(L)'
;YWLSVSASLTIFLGIVELDFYREFHQRLNGLVFQYIQEDPATVLSMLWHGFPVVRLLLAWMALSGAAFILFAWLDRLTRRRSPGGRSNESQRSGRLLHSWPARSLALLLCLTFSVAGARGTLRQGPPLRWGDAFTTESMFANQLGLNGTLTLYAAGKSRLSAERDNIWEPSMPADKAVVVTRDLLLGPNEQLVDSDPAAVR
;
A
#
# COMPACT_ATOMS: atom_id res chain seq x y z
N TYR A 1 -9.80 -17.11 -13.49
CA TYR A 1 -10.56 -15.94 -13.01
C TYR A 1 -9.84 -15.17 -11.90
N TRP A 2 -9.31 -15.84 -10.87
CA TRP A 2 -8.60 -15.17 -9.76
C TRP A 2 -7.43 -14.31 -10.21
N LEU A 3 -6.58 -14.81 -11.10
CA LEU A 3 -5.45 -14.06 -11.66
C LEU A 3 -5.90 -12.81 -12.40
N SER A 4 -7.00 -12.88 -13.14
CA SER A 4 -7.53 -11.72 -13.89
C SER A 4 -8.07 -10.65 -12.93
N VAL A 5 -8.75 -11.06 -11.86
CA VAL A 5 -9.26 -10.14 -10.84
C VAL A 5 -8.10 -9.48 -10.09
N SER A 6 -7.11 -10.27 -9.65
CA SER A 6 -5.93 -9.75 -8.96
C SER A 6 -5.12 -8.80 -9.84
N ALA A 7 -4.94 -9.14 -11.13
CA ALA A 7 -4.26 -8.29 -12.09
C ALA A 7 -5.02 -6.97 -12.31
N SER A 8 -6.35 -7.02 -12.48
CA SER A 8 -7.18 -5.83 -12.65
C SER A 8 -7.11 -4.90 -11.44
N LEU A 9 -7.15 -5.46 -10.21
CA LEU A 9 -6.99 -4.68 -8.99
C LEU A 9 -5.60 -4.04 -8.88
N THR A 10 -4.55 -4.79 -9.22
CA THR A 10 -3.17 -4.28 -9.22
C THR A 10 -2.99 -3.16 -10.25
N ILE A 11 -3.56 -3.32 -11.45
CA ILE A 11 -3.54 -2.29 -12.49
C ILE A 11 -4.28 -1.03 -12.01
N PHE A 12 -5.45 -1.19 -11.38
CA PHE A 12 -6.21 -0.07 -10.82
C PHE A 12 -5.40 0.70 -9.79
N LEU A 13 -4.84 0.00 -8.80
CA LEU A 13 -4.00 0.62 -7.78
C LEU A 13 -2.77 1.31 -8.38
N GLY A 14 -2.14 0.69 -9.39
CA GLY A 14 -1.01 1.29 -10.09
C GLY A 14 -1.36 2.59 -10.84
N ILE A 15 -2.54 2.65 -11.47
CA ILE A 15 -3.02 3.87 -12.14
C ILE A 15 -3.29 4.97 -11.11
N VAL A 16 -4.01 4.65 -10.03
CA VAL A 16 -4.29 5.59 -8.94
C VAL A 16 -2.98 6.10 -8.32
N GLU A 17 -2.01 5.22 -8.12
CA GLU A 17 -0.71 5.56 -7.57
C GLU A 17 0.08 6.51 -8.48
N LEU A 18 0.04 6.31 -9.80
CA LEU A 18 0.72 7.18 -10.76
C LEU A 18 0.16 8.61 -10.71
N ASP A 19 -1.17 8.75 -10.67
CA ASP A 19 -1.81 10.07 -10.58
C ASP A 19 -1.57 10.71 -9.21
N PHE A 20 -1.65 9.93 -8.15
CA PHE A 20 -1.33 10.41 -6.80
C PHE A 20 0.13 10.90 -6.71
N TYR A 21 1.07 10.13 -7.28
CA TYR A 21 2.47 10.53 -7.30
C TYR A 21 2.69 11.81 -8.12
N ARG A 22 1.97 11.97 -9.20
CA ARG A 22 2.05 13.13 -10.08
C ARG A 22 1.61 14.41 -9.38
N GLU A 23 0.60 14.33 -8.52
CA GLU A 23 0.07 15.45 -7.75
C GLU A 23 0.88 15.74 -6.49
N PHE A 24 1.17 14.71 -5.71
CA PHE A 24 1.75 14.85 -4.37
C PHE A 24 3.26 14.59 -4.31
N HIS A 25 3.89 14.10 -5.38
CA HIS A 25 5.29 13.67 -5.42
C HIS A 25 5.66 12.65 -4.34
N GLN A 26 4.67 11.91 -3.86
CA GLN A 26 4.79 10.88 -2.83
C GLN A 26 3.98 9.65 -3.22
N ARG A 27 4.37 8.49 -2.68
CA ARG A 27 3.57 7.27 -2.80
C ARG A 27 2.27 7.39 -2.01
N LEU A 28 1.30 6.53 -2.32
CA LEU A 28 0.04 6.44 -1.58
C LEU A 28 0.32 6.34 -0.08
N ASN A 29 -0.22 7.24 0.71
CA ASN A 29 0.04 7.40 2.13
C ASN A 29 -1.23 7.73 2.93
N GLY A 30 -1.08 8.21 4.15
CA GLY A 30 -2.17 8.54 5.05
C GLY A 30 -3.13 9.64 4.55
N LEU A 31 -2.72 10.47 3.59
CA LEU A 31 -3.57 11.51 3.01
C LEU A 31 -4.85 10.92 2.37
N VAL A 32 -4.74 9.73 1.76
CA VAL A 32 -5.92 9.04 1.17
C VAL A 32 -7.03 8.87 2.21
N PHE A 33 -6.65 8.56 3.45
CA PHE A 33 -7.61 8.34 4.52
C PHE A 33 -8.23 9.64 5.07
N GLN A 34 -7.59 10.79 4.88
CA GLN A 34 -8.17 12.08 5.24
C GLN A 34 -9.35 12.40 4.32
N TYR A 35 -9.22 12.14 3.03
CA TYR A 35 -10.33 12.31 2.08
C TYR A 35 -11.54 11.43 2.36
N ILE A 36 -11.36 10.28 3.01
CA ILE A 36 -12.48 9.40 3.39
C ILE A 36 -13.34 10.04 4.53
N GLN A 37 -12.77 10.96 5.29
CA GLN A 37 -13.47 11.66 6.39
C GLN A 37 -14.22 12.91 5.93
N GLU A 38 -13.88 13.42 4.76
CA GLU A 38 -14.53 14.57 4.15
C GLU A 38 -15.91 14.18 3.58
N ASP A 39 -16.74 15.19 3.29
CA ASP A 39 -18.03 14.96 2.63
C ASP A 39 -17.83 14.25 1.28
N PRO A 40 -18.44 13.04 1.08
CA PRO A 40 -18.25 12.26 -0.14
C PRO A 40 -18.62 12.99 -1.43
N ALA A 41 -19.62 13.89 -1.39
CA ALA A 41 -20.04 14.65 -2.55
C ALA A 41 -18.97 15.66 -2.96
N THR A 42 -18.38 16.34 -1.99
CA THR A 42 -17.27 17.28 -2.18
C THR A 42 -16.04 16.57 -2.74
N VAL A 43 -15.65 15.44 -2.15
CA VAL A 43 -14.50 14.65 -2.63
C VAL A 43 -14.73 14.15 -4.05
N LEU A 44 -15.92 13.62 -4.36
CA LEU A 44 -16.23 13.12 -5.69
C LEU A 44 -16.21 14.25 -6.73
N SER A 45 -16.75 15.41 -6.39
CA SER A 45 -16.71 16.60 -7.23
C SER A 45 -15.27 17.06 -7.49
N MET A 46 -14.44 17.11 -6.46
CA MET A 46 -13.02 17.47 -6.56
C MET A 46 -12.25 16.48 -7.44
N LEU A 47 -12.46 15.19 -7.26
CA LEU A 47 -11.83 14.16 -8.08
C LEU A 47 -12.26 14.27 -9.54
N TRP A 48 -13.56 14.51 -9.79
CA TRP A 48 -14.08 14.59 -11.15
C TRP A 48 -13.57 15.80 -11.94
N HIS A 49 -13.41 16.95 -11.27
CA HIS A 49 -12.94 18.18 -11.91
C HIS A 49 -11.41 18.33 -11.89
N GLY A 50 -10.74 17.75 -10.88
CA GLY A 50 -9.30 17.87 -10.70
C GLY A 50 -8.50 16.81 -11.46
N PHE A 51 -9.08 15.64 -11.74
CA PHE A 51 -8.38 14.53 -12.37
C PHE A 51 -9.06 14.07 -13.66
N PRO A 52 -8.32 13.56 -14.64
CA PRO A 52 -8.87 13.04 -15.90
C PRO A 52 -9.50 11.64 -15.71
N VAL A 53 -10.52 11.55 -14.83
CA VAL A 53 -11.14 10.29 -14.36
C VAL A 53 -11.54 9.38 -15.52
N VAL A 54 -12.14 9.94 -16.57
CA VAL A 54 -12.59 9.17 -17.74
C VAL A 54 -11.41 8.50 -18.45
N ARG A 55 -10.28 9.22 -18.61
CA ARG A 55 -9.08 8.64 -19.23
C ARG A 55 -8.48 7.53 -18.38
N LEU A 56 -8.48 7.70 -17.07
CA LEU A 56 -7.95 6.70 -16.13
C LEU A 56 -8.81 5.44 -16.13
N LEU A 57 -10.13 5.59 -16.13
CA LEU A 57 -11.06 4.45 -16.23
C LEU A 57 -10.91 3.71 -17.57
N LEU A 58 -10.77 4.44 -18.68
CA LEU A 58 -10.54 3.83 -19.99
C LEU A 58 -9.19 3.09 -20.03
N ALA A 59 -8.13 3.68 -19.47
CA ALA A 59 -6.83 3.02 -19.37
C ALA A 59 -6.90 1.75 -18.50
N TRP A 60 -7.59 1.82 -17.37
CA TRP A 60 -7.82 0.66 -16.51
C TRP A 60 -8.59 -0.45 -17.23
N MET A 61 -9.68 -0.12 -17.91
CA MET A 61 -10.46 -1.09 -18.68
C MET A 61 -9.64 -1.72 -19.82
N ALA A 62 -8.88 -0.91 -20.55
CA ALA A 62 -8.05 -1.40 -21.65
C ALA A 62 -6.95 -2.35 -21.16
N LEU A 63 -6.22 -1.96 -20.11
CA LEU A 63 -5.14 -2.77 -19.53
C LEU A 63 -5.67 -4.06 -18.89
N SER A 64 -6.79 -3.98 -18.17
CA SER A 64 -7.45 -5.14 -17.56
C SER A 64 -7.97 -6.10 -18.62
N GLY A 65 -8.55 -5.57 -19.69
CA GLY A 65 -8.99 -6.36 -20.86
C GLY A 65 -7.82 -7.06 -21.56
N ALA A 66 -6.71 -6.34 -21.76
CA ALA A 66 -5.49 -6.92 -22.33
C ALA A 66 -4.91 -8.03 -21.45
N ALA A 67 -4.86 -7.83 -20.13
CA ALA A 67 -4.43 -8.84 -19.18
C ALA A 67 -5.33 -10.09 -19.22
N PHE A 68 -6.65 -9.88 -19.28
CA PHE A 68 -7.60 -10.98 -19.40
C PHE A 68 -7.40 -11.79 -20.69
N ILE A 69 -7.24 -11.11 -21.82
CA ILE A 69 -6.97 -11.74 -23.13
C ILE A 69 -5.65 -12.51 -23.06
N LEU A 70 -4.60 -11.93 -22.48
CA LEU A 70 -3.31 -12.58 -22.31
C LEU A 70 -3.43 -13.87 -21.48
N PHE A 71 -4.11 -13.82 -20.35
CA PHE A 71 -4.29 -15.01 -19.50
C PHE A 71 -5.15 -16.08 -20.20
N ALA A 72 -6.20 -15.68 -20.90
CA ALA A 72 -7.01 -16.62 -21.69
C ALA A 72 -6.20 -17.26 -22.84
N TRP A 73 -5.32 -16.49 -23.47
CA TRP A 73 -4.43 -16.99 -24.52
C TRP A 73 -3.39 -17.97 -23.95
N LEU A 74 -2.76 -17.63 -22.81
CA LEU A 74 -1.84 -18.53 -22.11
C LEU A 74 -2.52 -19.83 -21.67
N ASP A 75 -3.74 -19.76 -21.15
CA ASP A 75 -4.50 -20.94 -20.77
C ASP A 75 -4.80 -21.84 -21.98
N ARG A 76 -5.14 -21.24 -23.11
CA ARG A 76 -5.32 -21.98 -24.37
C ARG A 76 -4.04 -22.64 -24.87
N LEU A 77 -2.90 -21.96 -24.75
CA LEU A 77 -1.59 -22.48 -25.13
C LEU A 77 -1.19 -23.68 -24.27
N THR A 78 -1.38 -23.58 -22.95
CA THR A 78 -1.07 -24.66 -22.00
C THR A 78 -1.98 -25.86 -22.20
N ARG A 79 -3.27 -25.65 -22.48
CA ARG A 79 -4.22 -26.72 -22.79
C ARG A 79 -3.91 -27.41 -24.13
N ARG A 80 -3.48 -26.65 -25.15
CA ARG A 80 -3.12 -27.21 -26.46
C ARG A 80 -1.82 -28.03 -26.42
N ARG A 81 -0.89 -27.71 -25.49
CA ARG A 81 0.36 -28.46 -25.28
C ARG A 81 0.18 -29.73 -24.45
N SER A 82 -1.02 -30.03 -23.98
CA SER A 82 -1.40 -31.33 -23.45
C SER A 82 -2.16 -32.12 -24.51
N PRO A 83 -1.49 -32.63 -25.55
CA PRO A 83 -2.16 -33.55 -26.48
C PRO A 83 -2.50 -34.80 -25.69
N GLY A 84 -3.71 -35.29 -25.80
CA GLY A 84 -4.15 -36.55 -25.25
C GLY A 84 -3.42 -37.76 -25.88
N GLY A 85 -2.11 -37.79 -25.73
CA GLY A 85 -1.21 -38.89 -26.06
C GLY A 85 -0.79 -39.54 -24.77
N ARG A 86 -1.37 -40.70 -24.48
CA ARG A 86 -0.88 -41.67 -23.50
C ARG A 86 0.55 -42.09 -23.84
N SER A 87 1.54 -41.29 -23.57
CA SER A 87 2.93 -41.76 -23.50
C SER A 87 3.23 -42.00 -22.04
N ASN A 88 3.69 -43.21 -21.73
CA ASN A 88 4.03 -43.68 -20.35
C ASN A 88 5.06 -42.81 -19.60
N GLU A 89 5.78 -41.94 -20.28
CA GLU A 89 6.74 -41.00 -19.67
C GLU A 89 6.06 -39.78 -18.99
N SER A 90 4.96 -39.29 -19.56
CA SER A 90 4.18 -38.18 -18.96
C SER A 90 3.46 -38.62 -17.69
N GLN A 91 3.15 -39.93 -17.56
CA GLN A 91 2.58 -40.50 -16.36
C GLN A 91 3.58 -40.58 -15.19
N ARG A 92 4.90 -40.69 -15.46
CA ARG A 92 5.92 -40.74 -14.42
C ARG A 92 6.15 -39.36 -13.77
N SER A 93 6.18 -38.29 -14.53
CA SER A 93 6.33 -36.94 -14.02
C SER A 93 5.09 -36.46 -13.27
N GLY A 94 3.87 -36.84 -13.74
CA GLY A 94 2.61 -36.53 -13.06
C GLY A 94 2.41 -37.34 -11.75
N ARG A 95 3.00 -38.51 -11.64
CA ARG A 95 2.90 -39.38 -10.44
C ARG A 95 3.61 -38.81 -9.22
N LEU A 96 4.75 -38.12 -9.42
CA LEU A 96 5.49 -37.52 -8.30
C LEU A 96 4.68 -36.40 -7.61
N LEU A 97 3.94 -35.59 -8.39
CA LEU A 97 3.05 -34.54 -7.87
C LEU A 97 1.68 -35.06 -7.42
N HIS A 98 1.34 -36.32 -7.74
CA HIS A 98 0.09 -36.93 -7.33
C HIS A 98 0.13 -37.58 -5.94
N SER A 99 1.35 -37.85 -5.43
CA SER A 99 1.53 -38.34 -4.07
C SER A 99 1.34 -37.21 -3.06
N TRP A 100 0.59 -37.51 -1.99
CA TRP A 100 0.32 -36.52 -0.91
C TRP A 100 1.61 -35.90 -0.33
N PRO A 101 2.70 -36.65 -0.07
CA PRO A 101 3.94 -36.07 0.43
C PRO A 101 4.64 -35.13 -0.57
N ALA A 102 4.54 -35.36 -1.87
CA ALA A 102 5.12 -34.47 -2.87
C ALA A 102 4.35 -33.14 -2.98
N ARG A 103 3.02 -33.18 -2.83
CA ARG A 103 2.19 -31.97 -2.78
C ARG A 103 2.48 -31.15 -1.54
N SER A 104 2.60 -31.79 -0.37
CA SER A 104 2.95 -31.11 0.87
C SER A 104 4.34 -30.51 0.82
N LEU A 105 5.33 -31.21 0.23
CA LEU A 105 6.68 -30.67 0.03
C LEU A 105 6.66 -29.46 -0.93
N ALA A 106 5.95 -29.55 -2.04
CA ALA A 106 5.81 -28.43 -2.99
C ALA A 106 5.15 -27.22 -2.35
N LEU A 107 4.08 -27.43 -1.56
CA LEU A 107 3.40 -26.38 -0.80
C LEU A 107 4.35 -25.74 0.23
N LEU A 108 5.09 -26.54 0.96
CA LEU A 108 6.05 -26.07 1.96
C LEU A 108 7.18 -25.27 1.31
N LEU A 109 7.70 -25.72 0.18
CA LEU A 109 8.68 -24.97 -0.61
C LEU A 109 8.10 -23.63 -1.11
N CYS A 110 6.91 -23.64 -1.70
CA CYS A 110 6.23 -22.41 -2.12
C CYS A 110 6.02 -21.44 -0.96
N LEU A 111 5.59 -21.95 0.20
CA LEU A 111 5.38 -21.13 1.40
C LEU A 111 6.71 -20.53 1.88
N THR A 112 7.77 -21.35 1.95
CA THR A 112 9.10 -20.90 2.35
C THR A 112 9.63 -19.82 1.41
N PHE A 113 9.52 -20.01 0.09
CA PHE A 113 9.91 -19.00 -0.88
C PHE A 113 9.06 -17.72 -0.78
N SER A 114 7.76 -17.86 -0.53
CA SER A 114 6.88 -16.71 -0.34
C SER A 114 7.24 -15.92 0.92
N VAL A 115 7.52 -16.60 2.03
CA VAL A 115 7.95 -15.97 3.29
C VAL A 115 9.33 -15.32 3.12
N ALA A 116 10.27 -15.99 2.47
CA ALA A 116 11.59 -15.42 2.18
C ALA A 116 11.51 -14.19 1.27
N GLY A 117 10.66 -14.26 0.24
CA GLY A 117 10.39 -13.13 -0.65
C GLY A 117 9.71 -11.95 0.07
N ALA A 118 8.73 -12.24 0.92
CA ALA A 118 8.04 -11.22 1.72
C ALA A 118 8.96 -10.55 2.75
N ARG A 119 9.95 -11.30 3.29
CA ARG A 119 10.94 -10.74 4.19
C ARG A 119 11.91 -9.77 3.48
N GLY A 120 12.15 -9.95 2.18
CA GLY A 120 12.99 -9.09 1.35
C GLY A 120 14.50 -9.17 1.63
N THR A 121 14.94 -9.80 2.73
CA THR A 121 16.35 -9.98 3.09
C THR A 121 16.58 -11.27 3.84
N LEU A 122 17.71 -11.93 3.56
CA LEU A 122 18.22 -13.09 4.32
C LEU A 122 19.15 -12.67 5.47
N ARG A 123 19.41 -11.37 5.62
CA ARG A 123 20.27 -10.84 6.67
C ARG A 123 19.63 -11.02 8.04
N GLN A 124 20.43 -11.26 9.06
CA GLN A 124 19.95 -11.27 10.45
C GLN A 124 19.47 -9.86 10.82
N GLY A 125 18.26 -9.75 11.36
CA GLY A 125 17.66 -8.49 11.74
C GLY A 125 16.15 -8.43 11.44
N PRO A 126 15.50 -7.29 11.69
CA PRO A 126 14.11 -7.09 11.35
C PRO A 126 13.90 -7.16 9.82
N PRO A 127 12.71 -7.55 9.35
CA PRO A 127 12.37 -7.48 7.93
C PRO A 127 12.47 -6.04 7.43
N LEU A 128 12.76 -5.87 6.13
CA LEU A 128 12.84 -4.55 5.50
C LEU A 128 11.56 -3.75 5.77
N ARG A 129 11.73 -2.53 6.23
CA ARG A 129 10.66 -1.57 6.47
C ARG A 129 10.69 -0.49 5.39
N TRP A 130 9.60 0.27 5.29
CA TRP A 130 9.52 1.38 4.33
C TRP A 130 10.66 2.41 4.52
N GLY A 131 11.13 2.62 5.74
CA GLY A 131 12.27 3.52 6.05
C GLY A 131 13.60 3.06 5.45
N ASP A 132 13.76 1.76 5.19
CA ASP A 132 14.98 1.22 4.57
C ASP A 132 15.13 1.62 3.09
N ALA A 133 14.08 2.14 2.46
CA ALA A 133 14.14 2.70 1.11
C ALA A 133 14.79 4.08 1.06
N PHE A 134 14.92 4.78 2.21
CA PHE A 134 15.51 6.12 2.30
C PHE A 134 17.03 6.01 2.46
N THR A 135 17.70 5.66 1.36
CA THR A 135 19.16 5.43 1.33
C THR A 135 19.92 6.52 0.61
N THR A 136 19.22 7.43 -0.08
CA THR A 136 19.83 8.48 -0.89
C THR A 136 19.30 9.86 -0.48
N GLU A 137 20.02 10.91 -0.85
CA GLU A 137 19.57 12.30 -0.66
C GLU A 137 18.41 12.67 -1.61
N SER A 138 18.24 11.92 -2.69
CA SER A 138 17.18 12.15 -3.66
C SER A 138 15.84 11.56 -3.17
N MET A 139 14.89 12.43 -2.84
CA MET A 139 13.55 12.04 -2.48
C MET A 139 12.89 11.18 -3.56
N PHE A 140 13.08 11.53 -4.83
CA PHE A 140 12.56 10.77 -5.97
C PHE A 140 13.09 9.33 -5.98
N ALA A 141 14.42 9.16 -5.83
CA ALA A 141 15.04 7.83 -5.82
C ALA A 141 14.54 6.98 -4.64
N ASN A 142 14.38 7.58 -3.46
CA ASN A 142 13.85 6.91 -2.28
C ASN A 142 12.38 6.50 -2.49
N GLN A 143 11.56 7.35 -3.10
CA GLN A 143 10.17 7.03 -3.42
C GLN A 143 10.04 5.89 -4.43
N LEU A 144 10.98 5.76 -5.40
CA LEU A 144 10.99 4.64 -6.35
C LEU A 144 11.22 3.29 -5.66
N GLY A 145 11.96 3.27 -4.55
CA GLY A 145 12.19 2.06 -3.75
C GLY A 145 10.95 1.57 -2.99
N LEU A 146 9.91 2.39 -2.87
CA LEU A 146 8.69 2.05 -2.15
C LEU A 146 7.65 1.41 -3.06
N ASN A 147 6.85 0.52 -2.49
CA ASN A 147 5.66 -0.03 -3.14
C ASN A 147 4.41 0.67 -2.59
N GLY A 148 3.68 1.38 -3.44
CA GLY A 148 2.51 2.18 -3.04
C GLY A 148 1.39 1.37 -2.39
N THR A 149 1.19 0.12 -2.78
CA THR A 149 0.21 -0.75 -2.12
C THR A 149 0.61 -1.07 -0.69
N LEU A 150 1.91 -1.32 -0.45
CA LEU A 150 2.42 -1.60 0.90
C LEU A 150 2.45 -0.34 1.77
N THR A 151 2.77 0.82 1.20
CA THR A 151 2.73 2.09 1.93
C THR A 151 1.30 2.47 2.31
N LEU A 152 0.33 2.25 1.43
CA LEU A 152 -1.09 2.43 1.72
C LEU A 152 -1.56 1.49 2.83
N TYR A 153 -1.18 0.21 2.77
CA TYR A 153 -1.49 -0.76 3.82
C TYR A 153 -0.89 -0.35 5.17
N ALA A 154 0.38 0.07 5.18
CA ALA A 154 1.06 0.53 6.39
C ALA A 154 0.39 1.78 6.99
N ALA A 155 -0.02 2.73 6.15
CA ALA A 155 -0.75 3.92 6.56
C ALA A 155 -2.12 3.57 7.16
N GLY A 156 -2.86 2.65 6.54
CA GLY A 156 -4.14 2.16 7.08
C GLY A 156 -3.99 1.46 8.42
N LYS A 157 -2.99 0.59 8.54
CA LYS A 157 -2.67 -0.07 9.80
C LYS A 157 -2.31 0.93 10.91
N SER A 158 -1.46 1.91 10.59
CA SER A 158 -1.05 2.95 11.54
C SER A 158 -2.25 3.76 12.03
N ARG A 159 -3.17 4.10 11.13
CA ARG A 159 -4.40 4.80 11.48
C ARG A 159 -5.29 4.00 12.43
N LEU A 160 -5.54 2.73 12.11
CA LEU A 160 -6.34 1.85 12.96
C LEU A 160 -5.71 1.65 14.34
N SER A 161 -4.37 1.66 14.43
CA SER A 161 -3.67 1.63 15.71
C SER A 161 -3.81 2.96 16.45
N ALA A 162 -3.65 4.10 15.76
CA ALA A 162 -3.81 5.42 16.36
C ALA A 162 -5.23 5.66 16.89
N GLU A 163 -6.26 5.20 16.18
CA GLU A 163 -7.65 5.26 16.68
C GLU A 163 -7.86 4.40 17.94
N ARG A 164 -7.12 3.30 18.07
CA ARG A 164 -7.19 2.39 19.21
C ARG A 164 -6.39 2.91 20.40
N ASP A 165 -5.24 3.54 20.13
CA ASP A 165 -4.30 4.07 21.13
C ASP A 165 -4.51 5.58 21.39
N ASN A 166 -5.58 6.19 20.85
CA ASN A 166 -5.87 7.62 21.00
C ASN A 166 -6.44 7.94 22.38
N ILE A 167 -5.76 7.47 23.41
CA ILE A 167 -5.91 7.94 24.77
C ILE A 167 -4.91 9.09 24.90
N TRP A 168 -5.38 10.31 24.68
CA TRP A 168 -4.65 11.50 25.11
C TRP A 168 -4.56 11.47 26.64
N GLU A 169 -3.56 10.79 27.16
CA GLU A 169 -3.21 10.96 28.57
C GLU A 169 -2.57 12.33 28.72
N PRO A 170 -3.18 13.25 29.49
CA PRO A 170 -2.59 14.53 29.75
C PRO A 170 -1.29 14.29 30.53
N SER A 171 -0.15 14.57 29.89
CA SER A 171 1.18 14.40 30.47
C SER A 171 1.44 15.36 31.65
N MET A 172 0.63 16.40 31.76
CA MET A 172 0.68 17.37 32.86
C MET A 172 -0.70 18.01 33.11
N PRO A 173 -0.97 18.54 34.30
CA PRO A 173 -2.17 19.30 34.61
C PRO A 173 -2.33 20.50 33.67
N ALA A 174 -3.58 20.83 33.29
CA ALA A 174 -3.88 21.86 32.30
C ALA A 174 -3.35 23.25 32.67
N ASP A 175 -3.39 23.60 33.96
CA ASP A 175 -2.84 24.85 34.52
C ASP A 175 -1.33 24.96 34.27
N LYS A 176 -0.58 23.88 34.50
CA LYS A 176 0.86 23.83 34.21
C LYS A 176 1.13 23.86 32.71
N ALA A 177 0.32 23.17 31.91
CA ALA A 177 0.47 23.18 30.47
C ALA A 177 0.33 24.59 29.89
N VAL A 178 -0.65 25.36 30.37
CA VAL A 178 -0.84 26.76 29.96
C VAL A 178 0.38 27.62 30.33
N VAL A 179 0.89 27.49 31.56
CA VAL A 179 2.08 28.26 32.00
C VAL A 179 3.31 27.93 31.16
N VAL A 180 3.59 26.65 30.95
CA VAL A 180 4.74 26.21 30.12
C VAL A 180 4.60 26.65 28.68
N THR A 181 3.38 26.56 28.12
CA THR A 181 3.13 26.97 26.73
C THR A 181 3.33 28.50 26.59
N ARG A 182 2.86 29.27 27.54
CA ARG A 182 3.08 30.74 27.55
C ARG A 182 4.55 31.11 27.65
N ASP A 183 5.28 30.45 28.52
CA ASP A 183 6.72 30.68 28.70
C ASP A 183 7.52 30.32 27.42
N LEU A 184 7.10 29.27 26.71
CA LEU A 184 7.73 28.86 25.46
C LEU A 184 7.38 29.74 24.25
N LEU A 185 6.17 30.31 24.22
CA LEU A 185 5.68 31.05 23.06
C LEU A 185 5.87 32.58 23.19
N LEU A 186 5.98 33.10 24.42
CA LEU A 186 6.19 34.52 24.64
C LEU A 186 7.67 34.84 24.53
N GLY A 187 8.02 35.70 23.63
CA GLY A 187 9.35 36.28 23.54
C GLY A 187 9.58 37.37 24.65
N PRO A 188 10.82 37.79 24.88
CA PRO A 188 11.16 38.71 25.95
C PRO A 188 10.48 40.10 25.85
N ASN A 189 9.95 40.44 24.67
CA ASN A 189 9.25 41.70 24.41
C ASN A 189 7.75 41.52 24.09
N GLU A 190 7.20 40.33 24.29
CA GLU A 190 5.80 40.00 24.04
C GLU A 190 5.01 39.92 25.33
N GLN A 191 3.77 40.42 25.32
CA GLN A 191 2.85 40.38 26.46
C GLN A 191 1.52 39.78 26.04
N LEU A 192 0.92 39.04 26.94
CA LEU A 192 -0.44 38.54 26.71
C LEU A 192 -1.43 39.69 26.61
N VAL A 193 -2.24 39.69 25.56
CA VAL A 193 -3.30 40.67 25.32
C VAL A 193 -4.54 40.34 26.12
N ASP A 194 -4.76 39.05 26.42
CA ASP A 194 -5.93 38.57 27.15
C ASP A 194 -5.50 37.79 28.39
N SER A 195 -6.23 38.00 29.49
CA SER A 195 -6.07 37.26 30.74
C SER A 195 -6.74 35.88 30.74
N ASP A 196 -7.49 35.55 29.70
CA ASP A 196 -8.13 34.22 29.55
C ASP A 196 -7.06 33.12 29.64
N PRO A 197 -7.22 32.13 30.56
CA PRO A 197 -6.30 31.00 30.66
C PRO A 197 -6.15 30.22 29.35
N ALA A 198 -7.16 30.20 28.48
CA ALA A 198 -7.13 29.55 27.18
C ALA A 198 -6.43 30.40 26.11
N ALA A 199 -6.26 31.70 26.31
CA ALA A 199 -5.54 32.55 25.39
C ALA A 199 -4.03 32.31 25.51
N VAL A 200 -3.40 31.96 24.41
CA VAL A 200 -1.96 31.66 24.33
C VAL A 200 -1.18 32.90 23.86
N ARG A 201 -1.86 33.81 23.15
CA ARG A 201 -1.27 35.02 22.56
C ARG A 201 -2.19 36.21 22.76
#